data_3ab31e885ade575a313aa549244e42d1
#
_entry.id   3ab31e885ade575a313aa549244e42d1
#
_cell.length_a   1.000
_cell.length_b   1.000
_cell.length_c   1.000
_cell.angle_alpha   90.00
_cell.angle_beta   90.00
_cell.angle_gamma   90.00
#
_symmetry.space_group_name_H-M   'P 1'
#
loop_
_entity.id
_entity.type
_entity.pdbx_description
1 polymer ?
#
loop_
_entity_poly.entity_id
_entity_poly.type
_entity_poly.pdbx_seq_one_letter_code
_entity_poly.pdbx_strand_id
1 'polypeptide(L)'
;MNSNNVNKILMDNTINLINQKGSFNYEVKEKLIINIFNEKDKNIDITIIQNNNSLLIINYTSINYEECHINLNVKINGNNNKCIINFRGIACENNNNVSVCVRANNNTFGNEIIENLKGLCENGSIIIKPILEIDTNEVQASHFVTIGPLDEKLILYLESKGINKENAKKILKKSFIYNIFNDDFISLLNDKEGNNE
;
A
#
# COMPACT_ATOMS: atom_id res chain seq x y z
N MET A 1 -7.11 24.94 -6.54
CA MET A 1 -7.13 24.40 -5.16
C MET A 1 -8.49 23.78 -4.93
N ASN A 2 -8.65 22.49 -5.21
CA ASN A 2 -9.86 21.76 -4.88
C ASN A 2 -9.47 20.68 -3.87
N SER A 3 -9.61 21.02 -2.59
CA SER A 3 -9.54 20.04 -1.51
C SER A 3 -10.86 19.25 -1.56
N ASN A 4 -10.82 18.06 -2.13
CA ASN A 4 -11.91 17.11 -1.97
C ASN A 4 -11.87 16.54 -0.55
N ASN A 5 -12.43 17.28 0.40
CA ASN A 5 -12.81 16.77 1.71
C ASN A 5 -13.96 15.79 1.51
N VAL A 6 -13.62 14.53 1.24
CA VAL A 6 -14.62 13.45 1.26
C VAL A 6 -14.70 12.92 2.68
N ASN A 7 -15.45 13.62 3.55
CA ASN A 7 -16.00 13.03 4.77
C ASN A 7 -17.06 12.00 4.35
N LYS A 8 -16.64 10.81 3.96
CA LYS A 8 -17.54 9.71 3.69
C LYS A 8 -17.63 8.85 4.96
N ILE A 9 -18.66 9.11 5.75
CA ILE A 9 -19.10 8.20 6.83
C ILE A 9 -19.64 6.96 6.12
N LEU A 10 -18.83 5.89 6.07
CA LEU A 10 -19.26 4.60 5.55
C LEU A 10 -19.58 3.69 6.74
N MET A 11 -20.74 3.02 6.69
CA MET A 11 -21.15 2.04 7.70
C MET A 11 -20.29 0.78 7.72
N ASP A 12 -19.46 0.56 6.69
CA ASP A 12 -18.36 -0.39 6.69
C ASP A 12 -17.05 0.40 6.74
N ASN A 13 -16.21 0.14 7.73
CA ASN A 13 -14.93 0.81 7.97
C ASN A 13 -13.87 0.51 6.87
N THR A 14 -14.31 0.42 5.61
CA THR A 14 -13.46 0.13 4.45
C THR A 14 -13.62 1.22 3.38
N ILE A 15 -12.48 1.74 2.92
CA ILE A 15 -12.39 2.72 1.83
C ILE A 15 -11.64 2.06 0.67
N ASN A 16 -12.24 2.10 -0.51
CA ASN A 16 -11.64 1.58 -1.74
C ASN A 16 -11.33 2.73 -2.70
N LEU A 17 -10.05 2.94 -2.99
CA LEU A 17 -9.54 3.95 -3.91
C LEU A 17 -8.94 3.27 -5.13
N ILE A 18 -9.58 3.42 -6.30
CA ILE A 18 -9.11 2.82 -7.55
C ILE A 18 -8.78 3.93 -8.52
N ASN A 19 -7.53 3.98 -8.98
CA ASN A 19 -7.00 4.97 -9.91
C ASN A 19 -7.24 6.42 -9.45
N GLN A 20 -7.02 6.68 -8.14
CA GLN A 20 -7.15 8.00 -7.54
C GLN A 20 -5.80 8.70 -7.43
N LYS A 21 -5.82 10.03 -7.53
CA LYS A 21 -4.68 10.92 -7.33
C LYS A 21 -5.06 12.10 -6.43
N GLY A 22 -4.07 12.73 -5.82
CA GLY A 22 -4.26 13.91 -4.98
C GLY A 22 -4.08 13.61 -3.49
N SER A 23 -4.62 14.45 -2.63
CA SER A 23 -4.41 14.41 -1.19
C SER A 23 -5.67 13.95 -0.46
N PHE A 24 -5.51 13.03 0.46
CA PHE A 24 -6.57 12.43 1.27
C PHE A 24 -6.22 12.51 2.75
N ASN A 25 -7.20 12.85 3.57
CA ASN A 25 -7.04 12.94 5.01
C ASN A 25 -8.11 12.08 5.70
N TYR A 26 -7.68 11.25 6.64
CA TYR A 26 -8.57 10.35 7.39
C TYR A 26 -8.29 10.41 8.88
N GLU A 27 -9.32 10.12 9.66
CA GLU A 27 -9.23 9.92 11.10
C GLU A 27 -9.78 8.54 11.46
N VAL A 28 -9.00 7.77 12.24
CA VAL A 28 -9.36 6.41 12.66
C VAL A 28 -9.77 6.44 14.12
N LYS A 29 -11.02 6.06 14.41
CA LYS A 29 -11.56 6.01 15.78
C LYS A 29 -11.65 4.59 16.33
N GLU A 30 -11.99 3.61 15.48
CA GLU A 30 -12.11 2.21 15.85
C GLU A 30 -11.36 1.32 14.86
N LYS A 31 -11.87 1.17 13.64
CA LYS A 31 -11.26 0.37 12.58
C LYS A 31 -11.38 1.09 11.25
N LEU A 32 -10.30 1.10 10.48
CA LEU A 32 -10.30 1.59 9.11
C LEU A 32 -9.41 0.68 8.24
N ILE A 33 -9.97 0.22 7.13
CA ILE A 33 -9.24 -0.47 6.08
C ILE A 33 -9.26 0.42 4.86
N ILE A 34 -8.09 0.71 4.28
CA ILE A 34 -7.97 1.47 3.03
C ILE A 34 -7.32 0.56 2.00
N ASN A 35 -8.06 0.21 0.97
CA ASN A 35 -7.54 -0.51 -0.18
C ASN A 35 -7.32 0.49 -1.32
N ILE A 36 -6.10 0.53 -1.86
CA ILE A 36 -5.70 1.44 -2.92
C ILE A 36 -5.08 0.63 -4.05
N PHE A 37 -5.63 0.80 -5.24
CA PHE A 37 -5.08 0.23 -6.46
C PHE A 37 -4.92 1.33 -7.49
N ASN A 38 -3.70 1.66 -7.83
CA ASN A 38 -3.37 2.68 -8.82
C ASN A 38 -2.56 2.08 -9.96
N GLU A 39 -3.09 2.22 -11.15
CA GLU A 39 -2.40 2.02 -12.42
C GLU A 39 -2.14 3.37 -13.08
N LYS A 40 -1.00 3.51 -13.76
CA LYS A 40 -0.63 4.71 -14.54
C LYS A 40 -0.50 5.97 -13.68
N ASP A 41 0.65 6.11 -13.04
CA ASP A 41 1.25 7.40 -12.66
C ASP A 41 0.36 8.31 -11.82
N LYS A 42 -0.09 7.80 -10.69
CA LYS A 42 -0.94 8.54 -9.76
C LYS A 42 -0.12 9.03 -8.57
N ASN A 43 0.21 10.33 -8.57
CA ASN A 43 0.73 10.97 -7.36
C ASN A 43 -0.35 11.00 -6.27
N ILE A 44 -0.01 10.52 -5.09
CA ILE A 44 -0.95 10.42 -3.98
C ILE A 44 -0.27 10.80 -2.66
N ASP A 45 -0.97 11.61 -1.88
CA ASP A 45 -0.60 11.98 -0.51
C ASP A 45 -1.71 11.57 0.43
N ILE A 46 -1.42 10.73 1.40
CA ILE A 46 -2.40 10.28 2.38
C ILE A 46 -1.89 10.62 3.78
N THR A 47 -2.70 11.35 4.53
CA THR A 47 -2.43 11.65 5.93
C THR A 47 -3.53 11.05 6.80
N ILE A 48 -3.13 10.29 7.82
CA ILE A 48 -4.05 9.59 8.71
C ILE A 48 -3.70 9.91 10.15
N ILE A 49 -4.72 10.22 10.94
CA ILE A 49 -4.61 10.36 12.38
C ILE A 49 -5.30 9.16 13.04
N GLN A 50 -4.55 8.42 13.85
CA GLN A 50 -5.03 7.24 14.55
C GLN A 50 -5.18 7.54 16.04
N ASN A 51 -6.40 7.35 16.56
CA ASN A 51 -6.77 7.60 17.94
C ASN A 51 -6.70 6.30 18.78
N ASN A 52 -7.09 6.38 20.07
CA ASN A 52 -6.98 5.24 20.99
C ASN A 52 -7.76 4.00 20.55
N ASN A 53 -7.21 2.83 20.86
CA ASN A 53 -7.84 1.51 20.71
C ASN A 53 -8.33 1.23 19.28
N SER A 54 -7.55 1.61 18.28
CA SER A 54 -7.97 1.55 16.88
C SER A 54 -7.08 0.66 16.03
N LEU A 55 -7.66 0.14 14.95
CA LEU A 55 -7.00 -0.67 13.93
C LEU A 55 -7.00 0.06 12.60
N LEU A 56 -5.81 0.32 12.06
CA LEU A 56 -5.62 0.82 10.72
C LEU A 56 -4.93 -0.24 9.86
N ILE A 57 -5.51 -0.54 8.70
CA ILE A 57 -4.88 -1.38 7.67
C ILE A 57 -4.88 -0.60 6.36
N ILE A 58 -3.71 -0.41 5.78
CA ILE A 58 -3.55 0.17 4.44
C ILE A 58 -2.99 -0.91 3.53
N ASN A 59 -3.73 -1.24 2.48
CA ASN A 59 -3.29 -2.11 1.41
C ASN A 59 -3.17 -1.26 0.15
N TYR A 60 -1.96 -1.03 -0.33
CA TYR A 60 -1.71 -0.17 -1.48
C TYR A 60 -0.89 -0.89 -2.54
N THR A 61 -1.45 -1.01 -3.74
CA THR A 61 -0.73 -1.44 -4.94
C THR A 61 -0.60 -0.30 -5.95
N SER A 62 0.59 -0.13 -6.50
CA SER A 62 0.91 0.87 -7.52
C SER A 62 1.67 0.22 -8.67
N ILE A 63 1.19 0.47 -9.91
CA ILE A 63 1.84 0.03 -11.16
C ILE A 63 2.14 1.27 -11.98
N ASN A 64 3.41 1.61 -12.15
CA ASN A 64 3.81 2.90 -12.71
C ASN A 64 4.69 2.74 -13.93
N TYR A 65 4.40 3.53 -14.95
CA TYR A 65 5.14 3.65 -16.22
C TYR A 65 5.91 4.98 -16.30
N GLU A 66 5.47 6.01 -15.57
CA GLU A 66 6.12 7.32 -15.46
C GLU A 66 6.61 7.56 -14.03
N GLU A 67 7.26 8.69 -13.78
CA GLU A 67 7.68 9.09 -12.45
C GLU A 67 6.46 9.33 -11.54
N CYS A 68 6.46 8.68 -10.39
CA CYS A 68 5.35 8.74 -9.44
C CYS A 68 5.84 8.99 -8.02
N HIS A 69 5.13 9.87 -7.31
CA HIS A 69 5.38 10.18 -5.91
C HIS A 69 4.22 9.70 -5.04
N ILE A 70 4.54 8.85 -4.08
CA ILE A 70 3.57 8.27 -3.15
C ILE A 70 4.03 8.61 -1.73
N ASN A 71 3.18 9.32 -0.99
CA ASN A 71 3.43 9.68 0.39
C ASN A 71 2.31 9.16 1.29
N LEU A 72 2.65 8.30 2.23
CA LEU A 72 1.76 7.81 3.28
C LEU A 72 2.26 8.31 4.62
N ASN A 73 1.46 9.09 5.31
CA ASN A 73 1.79 9.66 6.62
C ASN A 73 0.75 9.24 7.65
N VAL A 74 1.17 8.50 8.66
CA VAL A 74 0.30 8.09 9.78
C VAL A 74 0.81 8.72 11.06
N LYS A 75 -0.08 9.41 11.79
CA LYS A 75 0.19 9.97 13.12
C LYS A 75 -0.61 9.20 14.16
N ILE A 76 0.08 8.51 15.05
CA ILE A 76 -0.52 7.79 16.16
C ILE A 76 -0.55 8.72 17.37
N ASN A 77 -1.74 9.23 17.69
CA ASN A 77 -1.96 10.17 18.80
C ASN A 77 -2.54 9.48 20.04
N GLY A 78 -2.80 8.17 19.97
CA GLY A 78 -3.46 7.43 21.03
C GLY A 78 -2.72 6.15 21.43
N ASN A 79 -3.34 5.40 22.34
CA ASN A 79 -2.78 4.20 22.93
C ASN A 79 -3.45 2.93 22.37
N ASN A 80 -2.77 1.78 22.50
CA ASN A 80 -3.27 0.44 22.16
C ASN A 80 -3.77 0.37 20.70
N ASN A 81 -3.04 0.96 19.78
CA ASN A 81 -3.38 0.98 18.37
C ASN A 81 -2.60 -0.10 17.62
N LYS A 82 -3.19 -0.58 16.54
CA LYS A 82 -2.49 -1.41 15.56
C LYS A 82 -2.52 -0.73 14.20
N CYS A 83 -1.33 -0.50 13.63
CA CYS A 83 -1.13 0.09 12.31
C CYS A 83 -0.41 -0.90 11.41
N ILE A 84 -1.04 -1.31 10.32
CA ILE A 84 -0.47 -2.22 9.32
C ILE A 84 -0.48 -1.54 7.97
N ILE A 85 0.70 -1.42 7.35
CA ILE A 85 0.85 -0.84 6.02
C ILE A 85 1.46 -1.89 5.10
N ASN A 86 0.68 -2.35 4.12
CA ASN A 86 1.12 -3.24 3.05
C ASN A 86 1.23 -2.43 1.76
N PHE A 87 2.43 -2.36 1.19
CA PHE A 87 2.68 -1.73 -0.10
C PHE A 87 3.24 -2.74 -1.10
N ARG A 88 2.75 -2.66 -2.34
CA ARG A 88 3.26 -3.40 -3.50
C ARG A 88 3.42 -2.43 -4.66
N GLY A 89 4.64 -2.16 -5.06
CA GLY A 89 4.94 -1.28 -6.20
C GLY A 89 5.58 -2.02 -7.35
N ILE A 90 5.14 -1.74 -8.59
CA ILE A 90 5.84 -2.20 -9.80
C ILE A 90 6.31 -0.96 -10.56
N ALA A 91 7.62 -0.85 -10.76
CA ALA A 91 8.25 0.15 -11.63
C ALA A 91 8.48 -0.46 -13.01
N CYS A 92 7.60 -0.14 -13.96
CA CYS A 92 7.64 -0.69 -15.31
C CYS A 92 8.71 -0.01 -16.17
N GLU A 93 8.89 1.32 -16.07
CA GLU A 93 9.84 2.07 -16.89
C GLU A 93 10.63 3.10 -16.07
N ASN A 94 10.02 4.11 -15.47
CA ASN A 94 10.70 5.24 -14.84
C ASN A 94 10.94 5.06 -13.32
N ASN A 95 11.34 6.15 -12.67
CA ASN A 95 11.68 6.15 -11.25
C ASN A 95 10.44 6.42 -10.39
N ASN A 96 10.23 5.58 -9.39
CA ASN A 96 9.14 5.73 -8.44
C ASN A 96 9.69 6.03 -7.05
N ASN A 97 9.13 7.06 -6.41
CA ASN A 97 9.48 7.45 -5.07
C ASN A 97 8.31 7.18 -4.12
N VAL A 98 8.53 6.31 -3.14
CA VAL A 98 7.54 5.93 -2.14
C VAL A 98 8.07 6.29 -0.77
N SER A 99 7.35 7.15 -0.06
CA SER A 99 7.63 7.51 1.33
C SER A 99 6.50 7.01 2.22
N VAL A 100 6.84 6.23 3.22
CA VAL A 100 5.91 5.75 4.24
C VAL A 100 6.44 6.23 5.58
N CYS A 101 5.71 7.12 6.24
CA CYS A 101 6.10 7.68 7.53
C CYS A 101 5.04 7.35 8.57
N VAL A 102 5.43 6.66 9.62
CA VAL A 102 4.59 6.45 10.80
C VAL A 102 5.24 7.10 12.00
N ARG A 103 4.50 8.00 12.65
CA ARG A 103 4.94 8.70 13.84
C ARG A 103 4.09 8.31 15.03
N ALA A 104 4.73 7.81 16.10
CA ALA A 104 4.11 7.60 17.39
C ALA A 104 4.60 8.68 18.36
N ASN A 105 3.67 9.49 18.88
CA ASN A 105 3.98 10.63 19.74
C ASN A 105 4.48 10.15 21.12
N ASN A 106 5.17 11.05 21.83
CA ASN A 106 5.48 10.89 23.25
C ASN A 106 4.17 10.69 24.05
N ASN A 107 4.26 10.00 25.18
CA ASN A 107 3.12 9.64 26.04
C ASN A 107 2.09 8.70 25.40
N THR A 108 2.42 8.01 24.32
CA THR A 108 1.60 6.91 23.78
C THR A 108 2.22 5.58 24.16
N PHE A 109 1.37 4.55 24.37
CA PHE A 109 1.81 3.20 24.77
C PHE A 109 0.95 2.11 24.13
N GLY A 110 1.48 0.87 24.14
CA GLY A 110 0.76 -0.31 23.65
C GLY A 110 0.49 -0.30 22.15
N ASN A 111 1.21 0.50 21.37
CA ASN A 111 1.01 0.58 19.93
C ASN A 111 1.86 -0.47 19.20
N GLU A 112 1.28 -1.08 18.17
CA GLU A 112 1.95 -2.01 17.25
C GLU A 112 1.96 -1.42 15.83
N ILE A 113 3.15 -1.33 15.22
CA ILE A 113 3.35 -0.77 13.87
C ILE A 113 4.05 -1.81 13.01
N ILE A 114 3.45 -2.15 11.86
CA ILE A 114 4.01 -3.09 10.89
C ILE A 114 3.98 -2.47 9.51
N GLU A 115 5.14 -2.25 8.90
CA GLU A 115 5.30 -1.84 7.51
C GLU A 115 5.85 -3.00 6.68
N ASN A 116 5.10 -3.45 5.68
CA ASN A 116 5.47 -4.53 4.78
C ASN A 116 5.49 -4.01 3.34
N LEU A 117 6.63 -3.47 2.92
CA LEU A 117 6.79 -2.70 1.71
C LEU A 117 7.60 -3.49 0.69
N LYS A 118 7.04 -3.76 -0.48
CA LYS A 118 7.73 -4.52 -1.54
C LYS A 118 7.68 -3.79 -2.87
N GLY A 119 8.83 -3.71 -3.53
CA GLY A 119 9.01 -3.15 -4.85
C GLY A 119 9.50 -4.19 -5.86
N LEU A 120 8.87 -4.21 -7.03
CA LEU A 120 9.28 -4.98 -8.18
C LEU A 120 9.78 -4.03 -9.27
N CYS A 121 11.04 -4.21 -9.70
CA CYS A 121 11.63 -3.45 -10.80
C CYS A 121 11.61 -4.27 -12.08
N GLU A 122 11.04 -3.71 -13.15
CA GLU A 122 11.12 -4.29 -14.50
C GLU A 122 12.17 -3.57 -15.34
N ASN A 123 11.82 -2.43 -15.94
CA ASN A 123 12.74 -1.56 -16.65
C ASN A 123 12.93 -0.20 -15.94
N GLY A 124 12.25 0.00 -14.83
CA GLY A 124 12.34 1.19 -13.98
C GLY A 124 13.03 0.90 -12.65
N SER A 125 13.07 1.92 -11.82
CA SER A 125 13.56 1.82 -10.44
C SER A 125 12.51 2.27 -9.43
N ILE A 126 12.58 1.74 -8.22
CA ILE A 126 11.72 2.15 -7.13
C ILE A 126 12.57 2.46 -5.90
N ILE A 127 12.31 3.60 -5.29
CA ILE A 127 12.91 4.00 -4.02
C ILE A 127 11.82 3.95 -2.96
N ILE A 128 11.97 3.10 -1.97
CA ILE A 128 11.05 3.01 -0.83
C ILE A 128 11.77 3.54 0.40
N LYS A 129 11.18 4.57 1.03
CA LYS A 129 11.69 5.20 2.24
C LYS A 129 10.73 4.94 3.41
N PRO A 130 10.94 3.87 4.19
CA PRO A 130 10.21 3.69 5.45
C PRO A 130 10.79 4.64 6.48
N ILE A 131 9.93 5.32 7.23
CA ILE A 131 10.29 6.27 8.26
C ILE A 131 9.46 5.97 9.52
N LEU A 132 10.12 5.50 10.57
CA LEU A 132 9.51 5.29 11.88
C LEU A 132 10.04 6.35 12.85
N GLU A 133 9.19 7.32 13.18
CA GLU A 133 9.49 8.34 14.18
C GLU A 133 8.78 7.97 15.49
N ILE A 134 9.55 7.41 16.43
CA ILE A 134 9.01 6.85 17.66
C ILE A 134 9.61 7.58 18.85
N ASP A 135 8.79 8.38 19.50
CA ASP A 135 9.17 9.22 20.65
C ASP A 135 8.81 8.56 22.00
N THR A 136 8.57 7.24 22.02
CA THR A 136 8.19 6.50 23.21
C THR A 136 8.86 5.12 23.24
N ASN A 137 9.09 4.57 24.44
CA ASN A 137 9.69 3.23 24.62
C ASN A 137 8.64 2.08 24.64
N GLU A 138 7.35 2.41 24.58
CA GLU A 138 6.25 1.44 24.73
C GLU A 138 5.52 1.14 23.42
N VAL A 139 6.28 1.04 22.34
CA VAL A 139 5.80 0.73 20.99
C VAL A 139 6.55 -0.45 20.41
N GLN A 140 5.83 -1.39 19.81
CA GLN A 140 6.40 -2.43 18.97
C GLN A 140 6.32 -1.99 17.52
N ALA A 141 7.48 -1.74 16.90
CA ALA A 141 7.53 -1.26 15.51
C ALA A 141 8.48 -2.12 14.68
N SER A 142 8.05 -2.46 13.48
CA SER A 142 8.85 -3.19 12.51
C SER A 142 8.58 -2.70 11.09
N HIS A 143 9.63 -2.65 10.28
CA HIS A 143 9.49 -2.46 8.85
C HIS A 143 10.22 -3.57 8.08
N PHE A 144 9.59 -4.06 7.02
CA PHE A 144 10.15 -5.04 6.09
C PHE A 144 10.14 -4.44 4.70
N VAL A 145 11.31 -4.20 4.13
CA VAL A 145 11.46 -3.65 2.78
C VAL A 145 12.19 -4.65 1.90
N THR A 146 11.61 -4.94 0.73
CA THR A 146 12.24 -5.77 -0.29
C THR A 146 12.06 -5.11 -1.65
N ILE A 147 13.14 -4.94 -2.40
CA ILE A 147 13.13 -4.40 -3.75
C ILE A 147 13.97 -5.31 -4.64
N GLY A 148 13.44 -5.66 -5.80
CA GLY A 148 14.16 -6.50 -6.75
C GLY A 148 13.37 -6.86 -8.00
N PRO A 149 13.94 -7.63 -8.91
CA PRO A 149 13.24 -8.20 -10.05
C PRO A 149 12.35 -9.39 -9.62
N LEU A 150 11.58 -9.91 -10.56
CA LEU A 150 10.89 -11.20 -10.38
C LEU A 150 11.90 -12.31 -10.11
N ASP A 151 11.54 -13.22 -9.19
CA ASP A 151 12.38 -14.37 -8.86
C ASP A 151 12.43 -15.34 -10.06
N GLU A 152 13.62 -15.45 -10.65
CA GLU A 152 13.86 -16.35 -11.79
C GLU A 152 13.63 -17.83 -11.45
N LYS A 153 13.84 -18.24 -10.19
CA LYS A 153 13.57 -19.62 -9.76
C LYS A 153 12.08 -19.95 -9.84
N LEU A 154 11.23 -19.00 -9.49
CA LEU A 154 9.78 -19.17 -9.61
C LEU A 154 9.35 -19.21 -11.08
N ILE A 155 9.97 -18.41 -11.95
CA ILE A 155 9.71 -18.44 -13.39
C ILE A 155 10.09 -19.83 -13.94
N LEU A 156 11.30 -20.31 -13.66
CA LEU A 156 11.77 -21.63 -14.10
C LEU A 156 10.87 -22.77 -13.56
N TYR A 157 10.41 -22.66 -12.32
CA TYR A 157 9.48 -23.63 -11.76
C TYR A 157 8.18 -23.67 -12.54
N LEU A 158 7.57 -22.53 -12.90
CA LEU A 158 6.36 -22.49 -13.70
C LEU A 158 6.59 -23.00 -15.12
N GLU A 159 7.75 -22.70 -15.74
CA GLU A 159 8.13 -23.25 -17.04
C GLU A 159 8.26 -24.77 -16.98
N SER A 160 8.79 -25.34 -15.91
CA SER A 160 8.86 -26.81 -15.71
C SER A 160 7.49 -27.47 -15.60
N LYS A 161 6.42 -26.69 -15.31
CA LYS A 161 5.02 -27.12 -15.30
C LYS A 161 4.29 -26.89 -16.63
N GLY A 162 5.02 -26.48 -17.67
CA GLY A 162 4.46 -26.27 -19.02
C GLY A 162 3.91 -24.86 -19.26
N ILE A 163 4.12 -23.92 -18.35
CA ILE A 163 3.70 -22.52 -18.52
C ILE A 163 4.82 -21.77 -19.22
N ASN A 164 4.57 -21.14 -20.36
CA ASN A 164 5.59 -20.35 -21.03
C ASN A 164 6.05 -19.16 -20.19
N LYS A 165 7.27 -18.68 -20.45
CA LYS A 165 7.93 -17.63 -19.65
C LYS A 165 7.11 -16.35 -19.49
N GLU A 166 6.44 -15.91 -20.55
CA GLU A 166 5.60 -14.70 -20.51
C GLU A 166 4.40 -14.86 -19.59
N ASN A 167 3.70 -16.00 -19.70
CA ASN A 167 2.57 -16.31 -18.83
C ASN A 167 3.02 -16.51 -17.38
N ALA A 168 4.17 -17.15 -17.17
CA ALA A 168 4.76 -17.28 -15.84
C ALA A 168 5.00 -15.91 -15.18
N LYS A 169 5.60 -14.95 -15.91
CA LYS A 169 5.77 -13.58 -15.44
C LYS A 169 4.45 -12.90 -15.13
N LYS A 170 3.44 -13.02 -16.00
CA LYS A 170 2.10 -12.44 -15.75
C LYS A 170 1.45 -12.98 -14.48
N ILE A 171 1.51 -14.31 -14.27
CA ILE A 171 0.97 -14.96 -13.07
C ILE A 171 1.67 -14.45 -11.81
N LEU A 172 3.00 -14.38 -11.82
CA LEU A 172 3.78 -13.92 -10.67
C LEU A 172 3.51 -12.45 -10.34
N LYS A 173 3.41 -11.57 -11.35
CA LYS A 173 3.04 -10.18 -11.16
C LYS A 173 1.62 -10.05 -10.59
N LYS A 174 0.65 -10.76 -11.16
CA LYS A 174 -0.72 -10.77 -10.67
C LYS A 174 -0.77 -11.22 -9.21
N SER A 175 -0.09 -12.29 -8.86
CA SER A 175 0.05 -12.75 -7.48
C SER A 175 0.68 -11.68 -6.58
N PHE A 176 1.76 -11.03 -7.04
CA PHE A 176 2.45 -9.98 -6.28
C PHE A 176 1.57 -8.79 -5.95
N ILE A 177 0.77 -8.30 -6.90
CA ILE A 177 -0.07 -7.11 -6.72
C ILE A 177 -1.35 -7.37 -5.93
N TYR A 178 -1.92 -8.60 -6.04
CA TYR A 178 -3.21 -8.92 -5.41
C TYR A 178 -3.10 -9.54 -4.02
N ASN A 179 -1.93 -10.04 -3.61
CA ASN A 179 -1.76 -10.82 -2.38
C ASN A 179 -2.02 -10.05 -1.06
N ILE A 180 -2.20 -8.74 -1.14
CA ILE A 180 -2.51 -7.88 0.02
C ILE A 180 -4.01 -7.55 0.15
N PHE A 181 -4.80 -7.87 -0.86
CA PHE A 181 -6.23 -7.58 -0.90
C PHE A 181 -7.08 -8.79 -0.56
N ASN A 182 -8.29 -8.55 -0.08
CA ASN A 182 -9.31 -9.58 0.09
C ASN A 182 -10.04 -9.86 -1.24
N ASP A 183 -10.77 -10.97 -1.28
CA ASP A 183 -11.48 -11.41 -2.49
C ASP A 183 -12.54 -10.40 -2.96
N ASP A 184 -13.21 -9.71 -2.04
CA ASP A 184 -14.23 -8.70 -2.36
C ASP A 184 -13.63 -7.53 -3.15
N PHE A 185 -12.45 -7.04 -2.74
CA PHE A 185 -11.77 -5.95 -3.45
C PHE A 185 -11.20 -6.42 -4.78
N ILE A 186 -10.67 -7.65 -4.85
CA ILE A 186 -10.19 -8.25 -6.11
C ILE A 186 -11.35 -8.39 -7.11
N SER A 187 -12.52 -8.83 -6.66
CA SER A 187 -13.72 -8.92 -7.51
C SER A 187 -14.12 -7.54 -8.05
N LEU A 188 -14.08 -6.50 -7.20
CA LEU A 188 -14.35 -5.13 -7.60
C LEU A 188 -13.37 -4.60 -8.67
N LEU A 189 -12.10 -5.01 -8.61
CA LEU A 189 -11.09 -4.65 -9.62
C LEU A 189 -11.39 -5.33 -10.95
N ASN A 190 -11.71 -6.63 -10.94
CA ASN A 190 -12.02 -7.40 -12.14
C ASN A 190 -13.27 -6.87 -12.85
N ASP A 191 -14.32 -6.47 -12.12
CA ASP A 191 -15.55 -5.88 -12.69
C ASP A 191 -15.27 -4.55 -13.41
N LYS A 192 -14.28 -3.77 -12.93
CA LYS A 192 -13.89 -2.52 -13.58
C LYS A 192 -13.03 -2.72 -14.82
N GLU A 193 -12.21 -3.76 -14.87
CA GLU A 193 -11.45 -4.13 -16.07
C GLU A 193 -12.38 -4.61 -17.19
N GLY A 194 -13.40 -5.44 -16.88
CA GLY A 194 -14.36 -5.96 -17.87
C GLY A 194 -15.31 -4.92 -18.47
N ASN A 195 -15.48 -3.76 -17.85
CA ASN A 195 -16.33 -2.67 -18.38
C ASN A 195 -15.57 -1.67 -19.27
N ASN A 196 -14.27 -1.87 -19.51
CA ASN A 196 -13.43 -1.01 -20.33
C ASN A 196 -13.02 -1.66 -21.67
N GLU A 197 -13.55 -2.82 -21.98
CA GLU A 197 -13.50 -3.48 -23.31
C GLU A 197 -14.82 -3.22 -24.06
#